data_0d401aae179c6825219d190954482c41
#
_entry.id   0d401aae179c6825219d190954482c41
#
_cell.length_a   1.000
_cell.length_b   1.000
_cell.length_c   1.000
_cell.angle_alpha   90.00
_cell.angle_beta   90.00
_cell.angle_gamma   90.00
#
_symmetry.space_group_name_H-M   'P 1'
#
loop_
_entity.id
_entity.type
_entity.pdbx_description
1 polymer ?
#
loop_
_entity_poly.entity_id
_entity_poly.type
_entity_poly.pdbx_seq_one_letter_code
_entity_poly.pdbx_strand_id
1 'polypeptide(L)'
;DSEIQSTEKLAKKVLEAAGIKLTEKNGKVETGALFFISAKQIEKLAEKAIAHPDGKFEKEDKKELQEALKNYPSVDLALFGRMVADEPSLNYDAAAQVAHAISTHAVHNEYDYFTAVDDCTSEDNSGAGHLGTVEYNSSTLYRYATVNAAELVRYLGEDTPKAVRNFAEAFITSMPTGKQNTFANRTR
;
A
#
# COMPACT_ATOMS: atom_id res chain seq x y z
N ASP A 1 11.62 -4.77 28.76
CA ASP A 1 11.50 -3.32 28.44
C ASP A 1 12.83 -2.69 27.98
N SER A 2 13.99 -2.98 28.61
CA SER A 2 15.29 -2.38 28.23
C SER A 2 15.81 -2.86 26.87
N GLU A 3 15.60 -4.11 26.50
CA GLU A 3 16.03 -4.68 25.20
C GLU A 3 15.19 -4.11 24.05
N ILE A 4 13.90 -3.95 24.22
CA ILE A 4 13.00 -3.33 23.24
C ILE A 4 13.44 -1.90 22.97
N GLN A 5 13.68 -1.12 24.03
CA GLN A 5 14.13 0.27 23.91
C GLN A 5 15.50 0.39 23.23
N SER A 6 16.40 -0.56 23.45
CA SER A 6 17.70 -0.57 22.77
C SER A 6 17.57 -0.89 21.29
N THR A 7 16.68 -1.84 20.93
CA THR A 7 16.39 -2.22 19.55
C THR A 7 15.72 -1.07 18.77
N GLU A 8 14.77 -0.39 19.38
CA GLU A 8 14.13 0.79 18.76
C GLU A 8 15.12 1.92 18.49
N LYS A 9 16.05 2.18 19.42
CA LYS A 9 17.10 3.18 19.25
C LYS A 9 18.06 2.81 18.11
N LEU A 10 18.40 1.54 17.98
CA LEU A 10 19.26 1.07 16.90
C LEU A 10 18.54 1.15 15.54
N ALA A 11 17.28 0.72 15.47
CA ALA A 11 16.46 0.82 14.27
C ALA A 11 16.34 2.28 13.78
N LYS A 12 16.12 3.23 14.71
CA LYS A 12 16.09 4.66 14.43
C LYS A 12 17.42 5.13 13.77
N LYS A 13 18.56 4.79 14.38
CA LYS A 13 19.87 5.15 13.83
C LYS A 13 20.14 4.57 12.44
N VAL A 14 19.71 3.33 12.19
CA VAL A 14 19.84 2.68 10.88
C VAL A 14 19.04 3.41 9.81
N LEU A 15 17.78 3.74 10.10
CA LEU A 15 16.91 4.46 9.17
C LEU A 15 17.45 5.87 8.88
N GLU A 16 17.91 6.59 9.89
CA GLU A 16 18.55 7.90 9.74
C GLU A 16 19.84 7.78 8.90
N ALA A 17 20.65 6.76 9.15
CA ALA A 17 21.87 6.51 8.38
C ALA A 17 21.57 6.15 6.91
N ALA A 18 20.42 5.50 6.65
CA ALA A 18 19.94 5.20 5.30
C ALA A 18 19.33 6.44 4.59
N GLY A 19 19.24 7.59 5.27
CA GLY A 19 18.70 8.83 4.71
C GLY A 19 17.20 9.04 4.89
N ILE A 20 16.53 8.19 5.68
CA ILE A 20 15.11 8.34 5.96
C ILE A 20 14.90 9.35 7.10
N LYS A 21 14.11 10.39 6.84
CA LYS A 21 13.73 11.36 7.87
C LYS A 21 12.71 10.76 8.82
N LEU A 22 13.01 10.86 10.11
CA LEU A 22 12.14 10.42 11.19
C LEU A 22 11.56 11.63 11.92
N THR A 23 10.33 11.49 12.37
CA THR A 23 9.60 12.46 13.19
C THR A 23 9.09 11.76 14.45
N GLU A 24 8.99 12.50 15.54
CA GLU A 24 8.41 11.98 16.76
C GLU A 24 7.04 12.63 16.99
N LYS A 25 5.98 11.78 17.06
CA LYS A 25 4.62 12.21 17.36
C LYS A 25 4.05 11.35 18.49
N ASN A 26 3.55 11.98 19.51
CA ASN A 26 2.89 11.30 20.65
C ASN A 26 3.77 10.20 21.29
N GLY A 27 5.08 10.42 21.37
CA GLY A 27 6.03 9.46 21.93
C GLY A 27 6.33 8.26 21.02
N LYS A 28 5.84 8.27 19.76
CA LYS A 28 6.16 7.28 18.75
C LYS A 28 7.03 7.90 17.64
N VAL A 29 8.00 7.11 17.18
CA VAL A 29 8.85 7.49 16.06
C VAL A 29 8.21 7.00 14.78
N GLU A 30 7.98 7.90 13.85
CA GLU A 30 7.39 7.64 12.54
C GLU A 30 8.26 8.22 11.44
N THR A 31 8.17 7.69 10.23
CA THR A 31 8.77 8.32 9.07
C THR A 31 8.04 9.63 8.76
N GLY A 32 8.77 10.64 8.30
CA GLY A 32 8.19 11.96 7.96
C GLY A 32 7.09 11.91 6.91
N ALA A 33 7.12 10.89 6.05
CA ALA A 33 6.08 10.55 5.08
C ALA A 33 5.92 9.03 5.04
N LEU A 34 4.81 8.55 4.47
CA LEU A 34 4.58 7.12 4.27
C LEU A 34 5.70 6.54 3.39
N PHE A 35 6.39 5.53 3.91
CA PHE A 35 7.50 4.89 3.24
C PHE A 35 7.26 3.39 3.06
N PHE A 36 7.10 2.96 1.81
CA PHE A 36 6.96 1.55 1.47
C PHE A 36 8.34 0.88 1.39
N ILE A 37 8.50 -0.24 2.08
CA ILE A 37 9.73 -1.00 2.15
C ILE A 37 9.45 -2.50 1.99
N SER A 38 10.27 -3.21 1.22
CA SER A 38 10.14 -4.66 1.08
C SER A 38 10.70 -5.41 2.30
N ALA A 39 10.19 -6.62 2.55
CA ALA A 39 10.71 -7.48 3.61
C ALA A 39 12.22 -7.73 3.45
N LYS A 40 12.68 -7.94 2.22
CA LYS A 40 14.11 -8.18 1.93
C LYS A 40 14.98 -6.93 2.17
N GLN A 41 14.45 -5.74 1.91
CA GLN A 41 15.11 -4.49 2.27
C GLN A 41 15.22 -4.35 3.79
N ILE A 42 14.15 -4.69 4.54
CA ILE A 42 14.19 -4.69 6.02
C ILE A 42 15.24 -5.67 6.54
N GLU A 43 15.30 -6.88 5.99
CA GLU A 43 16.32 -7.89 6.35
C GLU A 43 17.74 -7.33 6.17
N LYS A 44 18.01 -6.69 5.04
CA LYS A 44 19.34 -6.08 4.78
C LYS A 44 19.67 -4.94 5.73
N LEU A 45 18.71 -4.11 6.09
CA LEU A 45 18.91 -3.08 7.11
C LEU A 45 19.16 -3.72 8.49
N ALA A 46 18.44 -4.78 8.83
CA ALA A 46 18.62 -5.49 10.10
C ALA A 46 19.98 -6.21 10.18
N GLU A 47 20.44 -6.87 9.12
CA GLU A 47 21.78 -7.46 9.04
C GLU A 47 22.86 -6.41 9.35
N LYS A 48 22.72 -5.22 8.77
CA LYS A 48 23.67 -4.12 9.01
C LYS A 48 23.58 -3.57 10.43
N ALA A 49 22.37 -3.50 11.00
CA ALA A 49 22.15 -3.11 12.39
C ALA A 49 22.84 -4.08 13.37
N ILE A 50 22.73 -5.37 13.14
CA ILE A 50 23.34 -6.42 13.96
C ILE A 50 24.87 -6.34 13.90
N ALA A 51 25.42 -6.01 12.73
CA ALA A 51 26.86 -5.84 12.55
C ALA A 51 27.40 -4.58 13.29
N HIS A 52 26.55 -3.58 13.56
CA HIS A 52 26.90 -2.33 14.23
C HIS A 52 26.02 -2.05 15.45
N PRO A 53 26.15 -2.83 16.52
CA PRO A 53 25.28 -2.73 17.70
C PRO A 53 25.41 -1.40 18.46
N ASP A 54 26.52 -0.68 18.28
CA ASP A 54 26.73 0.66 18.82
C ASP A 54 25.98 1.76 18.02
N GLY A 55 25.45 1.40 16.85
CA GLY A 55 24.74 2.30 15.95
C GLY A 55 25.62 3.40 15.35
N LYS A 56 26.90 3.10 15.16
CA LYS A 56 27.83 3.98 14.44
C LYS A 56 28.00 3.48 13.03
N PHE A 57 27.64 4.32 12.07
CA PHE A 57 27.70 4.01 10.64
C PHE A 57 28.67 4.98 9.96
N GLU A 58 29.70 4.42 9.35
CA GLU A 58 30.66 5.17 8.54
C GLU A 58 30.06 5.50 7.16
N LYS A 59 30.82 6.25 6.36
CA LYS A 59 30.35 6.67 5.03
C LYS A 59 30.04 5.50 4.11
N GLU A 60 30.83 4.45 4.17
CA GLU A 60 30.63 3.20 3.42
C GLU A 60 29.34 2.51 3.84
N ASP A 61 29.12 2.37 5.17
CA ASP A 61 27.91 1.75 5.71
C ASP A 61 26.63 2.48 5.29
N LYS A 62 26.65 3.81 5.32
CA LYS A 62 25.52 4.64 4.87
C LYS A 62 25.22 4.41 3.40
N LYS A 63 26.24 4.27 2.57
CA LYS A 63 26.11 3.97 1.16
C LYS A 63 25.48 2.59 0.94
N GLU A 64 25.96 1.57 1.66
CA GLU A 64 25.39 0.21 1.59
C GLU A 64 23.93 0.17 2.06
N LEU A 65 23.57 0.90 3.12
CA LEU A 65 22.19 1.02 3.58
C LEU A 65 21.27 1.68 2.53
N GLN A 66 21.76 2.72 1.86
CA GLN A 66 21.02 3.35 0.75
C GLN A 66 20.89 2.40 -0.45
N GLU A 67 21.94 1.67 -0.79
CA GLU A 67 21.89 0.65 -1.86
C GLU A 67 20.93 -0.48 -1.51
N ALA A 68 20.86 -0.90 -0.24
CA ALA A 68 19.89 -1.89 0.21
C ALA A 68 18.44 -1.41 0.00
N LEU A 69 18.16 -0.12 0.19
CA LEU A 69 16.85 0.47 -0.10
C LEU A 69 16.56 0.66 -1.59
N LYS A 70 17.60 0.73 -2.43
CA LYS A 70 17.49 0.82 -3.89
C LYS A 70 17.38 -0.52 -4.59
N ASN A 71 17.80 -1.57 -3.92
CA ASN A 71 17.78 -2.93 -4.45
C ASN A 71 16.67 -3.74 -3.77
N TYR A 72 16.38 -4.91 -4.30
CA TYR A 72 15.43 -5.88 -3.73
C TYR A 72 14.01 -5.35 -3.53
N PRO A 73 13.39 -4.69 -4.54
CA PRO A 73 11.99 -4.31 -4.42
C PRO A 73 11.11 -5.55 -4.28
N SER A 74 10.01 -5.41 -3.56
CA SER A 74 8.94 -6.41 -3.60
C SER A 74 8.16 -6.32 -4.91
N VAL A 75 7.35 -7.32 -5.20
CA VAL A 75 6.55 -7.34 -6.44
C VAL A 75 5.60 -6.15 -6.54
N ASP A 76 5.03 -5.74 -5.42
CA ASP A 76 4.16 -4.56 -5.34
C ASP A 76 4.93 -3.24 -5.57
N LEU A 77 6.14 -3.09 -5.00
CA LEU A 77 7.00 -1.94 -5.30
C LEU A 77 7.41 -1.89 -6.77
N ALA A 78 7.72 -3.03 -7.37
CA ALA A 78 8.09 -3.11 -8.79
C ALA A 78 6.90 -2.79 -9.71
N LEU A 79 5.69 -3.23 -9.35
CA LEU A 79 4.48 -3.00 -10.13
C LEU A 79 3.95 -1.56 -9.97
N PHE A 80 3.84 -1.07 -8.75
CA PHE A 80 3.13 0.19 -8.46
C PHE A 80 4.03 1.37 -8.14
N GLY A 81 5.33 1.12 -8.05
CA GLY A 81 6.31 2.16 -7.79
C GLY A 81 6.37 2.60 -6.34
N ARG A 82 7.30 3.50 -6.07
CA ARG A 82 7.47 4.18 -4.80
C ARG A 82 7.96 5.60 -5.02
N MET A 83 7.32 6.56 -4.40
CA MET A 83 7.77 7.95 -4.35
C MET A 83 8.26 8.27 -2.93
N VAL A 84 9.48 8.77 -2.82
CA VAL A 84 10.08 9.25 -1.58
C VAL A 84 10.41 10.73 -1.78
N ALA A 85 9.59 11.61 -1.24
CA ALA A 85 9.70 13.05 -1.46
C ALA A 85 11.03 13.63 -0.96
N ASP A 86 11.51 13.15 0.19
CA ASP A 86 12.73 13.63 0.84
C ASP A 86 14.03 13.05 0.22
N GLU A 87 13.92 11.92 -0.48
CA GLU A 87 15.07 11.24 -1.09
C GLU A 87 14.69 10.63 -2.45
N PRO A 88 14.66 11.45 -3.51
CA PRO A 88 14.24 11.00 -4.84
C PRO A 88 15.07 9.85 -5.42
N SER A 89 16.30 9.65 -4.95
CA SER A 89 17.16 8.54 -5.38
C SER A 89 16.62 7.16 -4.98
N LEU A 90 15.63 7.11 -4.07
CA LEU A 90 14.96 5.89 -3.62
C LEU A 90 13.63 5.64 -4.36
N ASN A 91 13.28 6.47 -5.35
CA ASN A 91 12.06 6.28 -6.13
C ASN A 91 12.17 5.04 -7.02
N TYR A 92 11.02 4.40 -7.22
CA TYR A 92 10.81 3.37 -8.22
C TYR A 92 9.72 3.83 -9.19
N ASP A 93 9.98 3.72 -10.48
CA ASP A 93 8.96 3.90 -11.49
C ASP A 93 8.04 2.68 -11.53
N ALA A 94 6.74 2.93 -11.64
CA ALA A 94 5.75 1.86 -11.70
C ALA A 94 5.83 1.12 -13.03
N ALA A 95 5.98 -0.21 -13.00
CA ALA A 95 5.91 -1.02 -14.20
C ALA A 95 4.46 -1.28 -14.65
N ALA A 96 3.47 -1.15 -13.77
CA ALA A 96 2.07 -1.33 -14.09
C ALA A 96 1.31 0.01 -14.09
N GLN A 97 0.35 0.12 -14.99
CA GLN A 97 -0.61 1.22 -15.03
C GLN A 97 -2.01 0.63 -15.05
N VAL A 98 -2.88 1.11 -14.17
CA VAL A 98 -4.27 0.69 -14.08
C VAL A 98 -5.14 1.89 -14.38
N ALA A 99 -5.89 1.83 -15.48
CA ALA A 99 -6.79 2.90 -15.87
C ALA A 99 -8.02 2.93 -14.96
N HIS A 100 -8.62 4.10 -14.83
CA HIS A 100 -9.91 4.24 -14.21
C HIS A 100 -10.96 3.45 -15.01
N ALA A 101 -11.81 2.67 -14.31
CA ALA A 101 -12.89 1.95 -14.97
C ALA A 101 -13.92 2.94 -15.54
N ILE A 102 -14.35 2.71 -16.76
CA ILE A 102 -15.34 3.55 -17.45
C ILE A 102 -16.54 2.70 -17.90
N SER A 103 -17.74 3.29 -17.90
CA SER A 103 -18.91 2.62 -18.43
C SER A 103 -18.84 2.52 -19.97
N THR A 104 -19.35 1.42 -20.52
CA THR A 104 -19.43 1.21 -21.97
C THR A 104 -20.69 1.83 -22.60
N HIS A 105 -21.53 2.45 -21.79
CA HIS A 105 -22.78 3.11 -22.20
C HIS A 105 -23.07 4.31 -21.29
N ALA A 106 -24.02 5.14 -21.69
CA ALA A 106 -24.50 6.25 -20.87
C ALA A 106 -25.11 5.70 -19.57
N VAL A 107 -24.78 6.34 -18.47
CA VAL A 107 -25.23 5.95 -17.12
C VAL A 107 -25.85 7.16 -16.45
N HIS A 108 -26.98 6.94 -15.77
CA HIS A 108 -27.61 7.90 -14.90
C HIS A 108 -27.54 7.38 -13.47
N ASN A 109 -27.22 8.25 -12.52
CA ASN A 109 -27.23 7.89 -11.11
C ASN A 109 -28.66 7.55 -10.69
N GLU A 110 -28.78 6.46 -9.96
CA GLU A 110 -30.00 6.02 -9.31
C GLU A 110 -29.85 6.22 -7.81
N TYR A 111 -30.98 6.37 -7.12
CA TYR A 111 -31.02 6.68 -5.71
C TYR A 111 -31.85 5.63 -5.00
N ASP A 112 -31.27 5.01 -3.98
CA ASP A 112 -31.96 4.07 -3.11
C ASP A 112 -32.10 4.69 -1.72
N TYR A 113 -33.34 4.87 -1.30
CA TYR A 113 -33.69 5.38 0.01
C TYR A 113 -33.71 4.21 1.01
N PHE A 114 -33.01 4.38 2.11
CA PHE A 114 -33.01 3.37 3.16
C PHE A 114 -33.31 3.97 4.53
N THR A 115 -33.89 3.14 5.38
CA THR A 115 -34.15 3.45 6.78
C THR A 115 -33.81 2.25 7.65
N ALA A 116 -33.47 2.50 8.90
CA ALA A 116 -33.31 1.48 9.92
C ALA A 116 -34.37 1.67 10.99
N VAL A 117 -35.09 0.59 11.32
CA VAL A 117 -36.05 0.55 12.43
C VAL A 117 -35.37 -0.11 13.63
N ASP A 118 -35.48 0.52 14.80
CA ASP A 118 -35.04 -0.06 16.05
C ASP A 118 -36.22 -0.69 16.77
N ASP A 119 -36.29 -2.03 16.75
CA ASP A 119 -37.34 -2.79 17.39
C ASP A 119 -37.32 -2.73 18.92
N CYS A 120 -36.25 -2.18 19.49
CA CYS A 120 -36.07 -2.01 20.94
C CYS A 120 -36.39 -0.58 21.40
N THR A 121 -36.85 0.31 20.54
CA THR A 121 -37.23 1.67 20.90
C THR A 121 -38.54 1.65 21.69
N SER A 122 -38.68 2.54 22.69
CA SER A 122 -39.95 2.71 23.40
C SER A 122 -41.05 3.19 22.48
N GLU A 123 -42.30 2.78 22.74
CA GLU A 123 -43.48 3.08 21.91
C GLU A 123 -43.69 4.59 21.64
N ASP A 124 -43.17 5.45 22.51
CA ASP A 124 -43.25 6.90 22.37
C ASP A 124 -42.26 7.51 21.35
N ASN A 125 -41.34 6.70 20.80
CA ASN A 125 -40.29 7.18 19.88
C ASN A 125 -40.18 6.28 18.64
N SER A 126 -41.24 6.19 17.86
CA SER A 126 -41.34 5.36 16.66
C SER A 126 -40.56 5.90 15.45
N GLY A 127 -39.59 6.79 15.68
CA GLY A 127 -38.72 7.33 14.63
C GLY A 127 -37.75 6.30 14.08
N ALA A 128 -37.44 6.40 12.79
CA ALA A 128 -36.35 5.62 12.20
C ALA A 128 -35.03 6.01 12.86
N GLY A 129 -34.25 5.00 13.31
CA GLY A 129 -32.95 5.22 13.94
C GLY A 129 -31.90 5.81 12.99
N HIS A 130 -32.12 5.60 11.69
CA HIS A 130 -31.27 6.15 10.64
C HIS A 130 -32.06 6.27 9.32
N LEU A 131 -31.92 7.42 8.66
CA LEU A 131 -32.46 7.68 7.32
C LEU A 131 -31.32 8.11 6.40
N GLY A 132 -31.27 7.60 5.19
CA GLY A 132 -30.28 8.01 4.22
C GLY A 132 -30.65 7.64 2.78
N THR A 133 -29.86 8.16 1.86
CA THR A 133 -29.97 7.84 0.43
C THR A 133 -28.62 7.37 -0.06
N VAL A 134 -28.58 6.25 -0.75
CA VAL A 134 -27.40 5.73 -1.44
C VAL A 134 -27.51 6.06 -2.91
N GLU A 135 -26.48 6.70 -3.45
CA GLU A 135 -26.36 6.86 -4.90
C GLU A 135 -25.63 5.64 -5.48
N TYR A 136 -26.17 5.12 -6.55
CA TYR A 136 -25.53 4.04 -7.30
C TYR A 136 -25.78 4.16 -8.79
N ASN A 137 -24.97 3.47 -9.57
CA ASN A 137 -25.23 3.26 -10.98
C ASN A 137 -25.03 1.79 -11.35
N SER A 138 -25.87 1.29 -12.22
CA SER A 138 -25.75 -0.03 -12.82
C SER A 138 -25.14 0.12 -14.19
N SER A 139 -23.93 -0.39 -14.38
CA SER A 139 -23.20 -0.22 -15.64
C SER A 139 -22.31 -1.41 -15.97
N THR A 140 -22.15 -1.67 -17.27
CA THR A 140 -21.07 -2.51 -17.77
C THR A 140 -19.81 -1.68 -17.80
N LEU A 141 -18.80 -2.08 -17.03
CA LEU A 141 -17.54 -1.35 -16.91
C LEU A 141 -16.46 -1.98 -17.76
N TYR A 142 -15.76 -1.13 -18.51
CA TYR A 142 -14.50 -1.47 -19.16
C TYR A 142 -13.34 -1.18 -18.22
N ARG A 143 -12.47 -2.18 -18.01
CA ARG A 143 -11.26 -2.07 -17.22
C ARG A 143 -10.05 -2.30 -18.10
N TYR A 144 -9.02 -1.51 -17.89
CA TYR A 144 -7.79 -1.56 -18.68
C TYR A 144 -6.56 -1.42 -17.77
N ALA A 145 -5.56 -2.23 -18.04
CA ALA A 145 -4.26 -2.13 -17.38
C ALA A 145 -3.14 -2.49 -18.38
N THR A 146 -1.96 -1.92 -18.14
CA THR A 146 -0.73 -2.26 -18.85
C THR A 146 0.35 -2.67 -17.87
N VAL A 147 1.26 -3.53 -18.32
CA VAL A 147 2.44 -3.93 -17.56
C VAL A 147 3.67 -3.84 -18.49
N ASN A 148 4.65 -3.06 -18.09
CA ASN A 148 5.95 -3.00 -18.73
C ASN A 148 6.82 -4.17 -18.28
N ALA A 149 6.81 -5.26 -19.04
CA ALA A 149 7.58 -6.47 -18.71
C ALA A 149 9.09 -6.23 -18.69
N ALA A 150 9.60 -5.34 -19.55
CA ALA A 150 11.02 -5.02 -19.60
C ALA A 150 11.48 -4.34 -18.29
N GLU A 151 10.67 -3.43 -17.76
CA GLU A 151 10.94 -2.79 -16.48
C GLU A 151 10.87 -3.78 -15.31
N LEU A 152 9.88 -4.70 -15.33
CA LEU A 152 9.80 -5.76 -14.32
C LEU A 152 11.02 -6.69 -14.36
N VAL A 153 11.56 -7.00 -15.54
CA VAL A 153 12.80 -7.81 -15.65
C VAL A 153 13.98 -7.10 -14.97
N ARG A 154 14.07 -5.78 -15.08
CA ARG A 154 15.10 -5.00 -14.39
C ARG A 154 14.98 -5.07 -12.88
N TYR A 155 13.76 -5.10 -12.35
CA TYR A 155 13.50 -5.11 -10.92
C TYR A 155 13.49 -6.52 -10.31
N LEU A 156 12.89 -7.50 -10.99
CA LEU A 156 12.56 -8.82 -10.45
C LEU A 156 13.32 -9.98 -11.14
N GLY A 157 13.98 -9.73 -12.28
CA GLY A 157 14.70 -10.77 -13.02
C GLY A 157 13.81 -11.94 -13.41
N GLU A 158 14.19 -13.14 -12.96
CA GLU A 158 13.49 -14.40 -13.28
C GLU A 158 12.10 -14.53 -12.63
N ASP A 159 11.80 -13.73 -11.59
CA ASP A 159 10.47 -13.72 -10.96
C ASP A 159 9.41 -12.95 -11.78
N THR A 160 9.80 -12.26 -12.85
CA THR A 160 8.92 -11.46 -13.68
C THR A 160 7.71 -12.22 -14.22
N PRO A 161 7.82 -13.44 -14.82
CA PRO A 161 6.66 -14.16 -15.32
C PRO A 161 5.62 -14.48 -14.25
N LYS A 162 6.08 -14.79 -13.05
CA LYS A 162 5.21 -15.03 -11.88
C LYS A 162 4.51 -13.75 -11.44
N ALA A 163 5.24 -12.63 -11.39
CA ALA A 163 4.69 -11.34 -11.03
C ALA A 163 3.59 -10.88 -12.01
N VAL A 164 3.82 -11.03 -13.32
CA VAL A 164 2.84 -10.69 -14.37
C VAL A 164 1.59 -11.56 -14.25
N ARG A 165 1.76 -12.87 -14.03
CA ARG A 165 0.62 -13.79 -13.83
C ARG A 165 -0.21 -13.41 -12.61
N ASN A 166 0.44 -13.19 -11.48
CA ASN A 166 -0.23 -12.80 -10.24
C ASN A 166 -0.94 -11.46 -10.38
N PHE A 167 -0.33 -10.50 -11.09
CA PHE A 167 -0.97 -9.21 -11.39
C PHE A 167 -2.23 -9.40 -12.23
N ALA A 168 -2.17 -10.20 -13.29
CA ALA A 168 -3.32 -10.47 -14.15
C ALA A 168 -4.47 -11.15 -13.37
N GLU A 169 -4.16 -12.14 -12.55
CA GLU A 169 -5.14 -12.80 -11.69
C GLU A 169 -5.75 -11.83 -10.67
N ALA A 170 -4.92 -11.04 -9.99
CA ALA A 170 -5.40 -10.02 -9.06
C ALA A 170 -6.25 -8.96 -9.76
N PHE A 171 -5.85 -8.51 -10.95
CA PHE A 171 -6.62 -7.55 -11.74
C PHE A 171 -8.03 -8.07 -12.09
N ILE A 172 -8.16 -9.37 -12.36
CA ILE A 172 -9.46 -10.01 -12.65
C ILE A 172 -10.27 -10.17 -11.37
N THR A 173 -9.66 -10.67 -10.29
CA THR A 173 -10.38 -11.17 -9.11
C THR A 173 -10.55 -10.14 -7.98
N SER A 174 -9.70 -9.10 -7.92
CA SER A 174 -9.77 -8.07 -6.87
C SER A 174 -10.90 -7.06 -7.14
N MET A 175 -12.09 -7.40 -6.66
CA MET A 175 -13.23 -6.49 -6.66
C MET A 175 -13.38 -5.85 -5.28
N PRO A 176 -13.66 -4.53 -5.19
CA PRO A 176 -13.97 -3.91 -3.92
C PRO A 176 -15.11 -4.61 -3.19
N THR A 177 -14.96 -4.81 -1.88
CA THR A 177 -15.94 -5.52 -1.05
C THR A 177 -17.05 -4.63 -0.52
N GLY A 178 -16.96 -3.31 -0.71
CA GLY A 178 -18.00 -2.37 -0.33
C GLY A 178 -19.32 -2.71 -1.02
N LYS A 179 -20.41 -2.76 -0.24
CA LYS A 179 -21.77 -3.09 -0.74
C LYS A 179 -21.89 -4.46 -1.43
N GLN A 180 -20.94 -5.38 -1.23
CA GLN A 180 -20.92 -6.68 -1.91
C GLN A 180 -22.18 -7.52 -1.69
N ASN A 181 -22.81 -7.42 -0.51
CA ASN A 181 -24.01 -8.18 -0.18
C ASN A 181 -25.28 -7.60 -0.86
N THR A 182 -25.31 -6.28 -1.04
CA THR A 182 -26.42 -5.59 -1.68
C THR A 182 -26.37 -5.71 -3.21
N PHE A 183 -25.19 -5.56 -3.80
CA PHE A 183 -24.99 -5.53 -5.25
C PHE A 183 -24.39 -6.80 -5.84
N ALA A 184 -24.13 -7.81 -5.01
CA ALA A 184 -23.51 -9.08 -5.42
C ALA A 184 -22.20 -8.89 -6.21
N ASN A 185 -21.38 -7.92 -5.82
CA ASN A 185 -20.12 -7.58 -6.47
C ASN A 185 -19.08 -8.70 -6.27
N ARG A 186 -19.06 -9.67 -7.17
CA ARG A 186 -18.05 -10.73 -7.20
C ARG A 186 -17.59 -10.97 -8.62
N THR A 187 -16.28 -11.03 -8.80
CA THR A 187 -15.61 -11.53 -10.01
C THR A 187 -15.08 -12.94 -9.79
N ARG A 188 -15.20 -13.77 -10.80
CA ARG A 188 -14.62 -15.13 -10.82
C ARG A 188 -13.97 -15.37 -12.18
#